data_475f1596baaa2a62ca8fd5428eb09992
#
_entry.id   475f1596baaa2a62ca8fd5428eb09992
#
_cell.length_a   1.000
_cell.length_b   1.000
_cell.length_c   1.000
_cell.angle_alpha   90.00
_cell.angle_beta   90.00
_cell.angle_gamma   90.00
#
_symmetry.space_group_name_H-M   'P 1'
#
loop_
_entity.id
_entity.type
_entity.pdbx_description
1 polymer ?
#
loop_
_entity_poly.entity_id
_entity_poly.type
_entity_poly.pdbx_seq_one_letter_code
_entity_poly.pdbx_strand_id
1 'polypeptide(L)'
;AFYMDETEITNNEYRQFVTWVRDSLAHIILGEAGIEGHLIEEDNFGNFLEPAKINWNTKIRWNDQEVREILEEEMYLPEHERLNGRREFDTRKYVYKYQVLDVQGAASKSKREGGATGKRDRSEFLSEVEVSIFPDTLTWIHDYAYSFNDPYTKNYFFHSAFDDYPVVGINWKQATAFTKWRTQMMNAFLRKIKQPVLPEFRLPTESEWEYASRGGLDFSPYPWGGPYTRNLKGCFLANFKPLRGNYTADGGLKTIRTASYNPNGFGLYDMAGNVAEWTSNAYDESAFSYSHDMNMDYHYNASEDDHAVLKRKSIR
;
A
#
# COMPACT_ATOMS: atom_id res chain seq x y z
N ALA A 1 -18.33 -12.73 -6.39
CA ALA A 1 -17.63 -13.17 -5.15
C ALA A 1 -16.20 -12.63 -5.19
N PHE A 2 -15.68 -12.18 -4.07
CA PHE A 2 -14.31 -11.70 -3.89
C PHE A 2 -13.76 -12.18 -2.55
N TYR A 3 -12.43 -12.17 -2.41
CA TYR A 3 -11.74 -12.38 -1.16
C TYR A 3 -11.26 -11.04 -0.62
N MET A 4 -11.27 -10.89 0.68
CA MET A 4 -10.83 -9.70 1.39
C MET A 4 -9.93 -10.10 2.55
N ASP A 5 -8.92 -9.30 2.86
CA ASP A 5 -8.11 -9.51 4.05
C ASP A 5 -8.97 -9.37 5.30
N GLU A 6 -8.68 -10.16 6.32
CA GLU A 6 -9.50 -10.18 7.55
C GLU A 6 -9.29 -8.96 8.43
N THR A 7 -8.14 -8.29 8.30
CA THR A 7 -7.75 -7.12 9.08
C THR A 7 -7.23 -6.00 8.18
N GLU A 8 -7.13 -4.81 8.73
CA GLU A 8 -6.34 -3.71 8.15
C GLU A 8 -4.88 -4.15 7.94
N ILE A 9 -4.22 -3.59 6.91
CA ILE A 9 -2.80 -3.86 6.65
C ILE A 9 -1.96 -3.27 7.79
N THR A 10 -1.13 -4.11 8.40
CA THR A 10 -0.32 -3.76 9.56
C THR A 10 1.00 -3.08 9.18
N ASN A 11 1.62 -2.38 10.15
CA ASN A 11 2.96 -1.82 9.98
C ASN A 11 4.00 -2.88 9.58
N ASN A 12 3.90 -4.09 10.15
CA ASN A 12 4.82 -5.19 9.83
C ASN A 12 4.68 -5.62 8.36
N GLU A 13 3.44 -5.77 7.87
CA GLU A 13 3.20 -6.17 6.48
C GLU A 13 3.69 -5.10 5.50
N TYR A 14 3.39 -3.84 5.76
CA TYR A 14 3.86 -2.76 4.90
C TYR A 14 5.38 -2.57 4.96
N ARG A 15 6.02 -2.80 6.12
CA ARG A 15 7.48 -2.78 6.22
C ARG A 15 8.17 -3.85 5.39
N GLN A 16 7.54 -5.00 5.16
CA GLN A 16 8.08 -6.01 4.25
C GLN A 16 8.24 -5.45 2.84
N PHE A 17 7.25 -4.68 2.38
CA PHE A 17 7.32 -3.99 1.10
C PHE A 17 8.45 -2.96 1.06
N VAL A 18 8.51 -2.09 2.07
CA VAL A 18 9.57 -1.06 2.18
C VAL A 18 10.97 -1.70 2.22
N THR A 19 11.13 -2.77 3.00
CA THR A 19 12.39 -3.52 3.10
C THR A 19 12.76 -4.16 1.78
N TRP A 20 11.78 -4.76 1.09
CA TRP A 20 12.01 -5.36 -0.22
C TRP A 20 12.48 -4.34 -1.27
N VAL A 21 11.88 -3.14 -1.30
CA VAL A 21 12.32 -2.07 -2.21
C VAL A 21 13.71 -1.56 -1.84
N ARG A 22 13.99 -1.36 -0.54
CA ARG A 22 15.34 -1.00 -0.07
C ARG A 22 16.39 -2.00 -0.53
N ASP A 23 16.12 -3.29 -0.32
CA ASP A 23 17.07 -4.35 -0.66
C ASP A 23 17.20 -4.50 -2.17
N SER A 24 16.11 -4.29 -2.94
CA SER A 24 16.15 -4.23 -4.40
C SER A 24 17.10 -3.14 -4.90
N LEU A 25 16.97 -1.93 -4.34
CA LEU A 25 17.85 -0.80 -4.69
C LEU A 25 19.31 -1.13 -4.36
N ALA A 26 19.56 -1.68 -3.16
CA ALA A 26 20.92 -2.06 -2.76
C ALA A 26 21.53 -3.10 -3.73
N HIS A 27 20.77 -4.11 -4.16
CA HIS A 27 21.24 -5.09 -5.15
C HIS A 27 21.58 -4.45 -6.49
N ILE A 28 20.73 -3.52 -6.96
CA ILE A 28 20.96 -2.82 -8.22
C ILE A 28 22.24 -1.99 -8.14
N ILE A 29 22.37 -1.16 -7.11
CA ILE A 29 23.54 -0.28 -6.90
C ILE A 29 24.83 -1.10 -6.81
N LEU A 30 24.83 -2.17 -6.03
CA LEU A 30 26.01 -3.02 -5.85
C LEU A 30 26.38 -3.75 -7.16
N GLY A 31 25.39 -4.21 -7.92
CA GLY A 31 25.65 -4.83 -9.21
C GLY A 31 26.18 -3.84 -10.24
N GLU A 32 25.64 -2.64 -10.31
CA GLU A 32 26.13 -1.55 -11.19
C GLU A 32 27.53 -1.07 -10.80
N ALA A 33 27.87 -1.12 -9.50
CA ALA A 33 29.22 -0.86 -9.00
C ALA A 33 30.21 -2.01 -9.27
N GLY A 34 29.77 -3.12 -9.88
CA GLY A 34 30.62 -4.25 -10.23
C GLY A 34 30.83 -5.28 -9.14
N ILE A 35 30.04 -5.23 -8.04
CA ILE A 35 30.05 -6.28 -7.01
C ILE A 35 29.34 -7.51 -7.56
N GLU A 36 30.11 -8.57 -7.80
CA GLU A 36 29.61 -9.79 -8.42
C GLU A 36 28.48 -10.46 -7.63
N GLY A 37 27.54 -11.06 -8.36
CA GLY A 37 26.51 -11.92 -7.83
C GLY A 37 25.23 -11.20 -7.39
N HIS A 38 25.15 -9.88 -7.41
CA HIS A 38 23.95 -9.12 -7.07
C HIS A 38 22.94 -9.02 -8.22
N LEU A 39 23.44 -9.02 -9.48
CA LEU A 39 22.62 -9.04 -10.68
C LEU A 39 22.82 -10.34 -11.46
N ILE A 40 21.78 -10.76 -12.16
CA ILE A 40 21.78 -11.84 -13.16
C ILE A 40 21.68 -11.17 -14.53
N GLU A 41 22.77 -11.13 -15.26
CA GLU A 41 22.88 -10.46 -16.55
C GLU A 41 22.56 -11.41 -17.73
N GLU A 42 22.71 -12.72 -17.50
CA GLU A 42 22.47 -13.74 -18.52
C GLU A 42 21.43 -14.76 -18.06
N ASP A 43 20.64 -15.24 -18.99
CA ASP A 43 19.72 -16.36 -18.73
C ASP A 43 20.47 -17.71 -18.77
N ASN A 44 19.76 -18.81 -18.48
CA ASN A 44 20.32 -20.16 -18.50
C ASN A 44 20.77 -20.63 -19.91
N PHE A 45 20.51 -19.85 -20.95
CA PHE A 45 20.86 -20.14 -22.34
C PHE A 45 21.98 -19.22 -22.84
N GLY A 46 22.51 -18.33 -21.99
CA GLY A 46 23.57 -17.37 -22.36
C GLY A 46 23.05 -16.12 -23.09
N ASN A 47 21.76 -15.83 -23.07
CA ASN A 47 21.23 -14.59 -23.61
C ASN A 47 21.30 -13.48 -22.56
N PHE A 48 21.75 -12.29 -22.96
CA PHE A 48 21.74 -11.12 -22.09
C PHE A 48 20.31 -10.69 -21.75
N LEU A 49 20.11 -10.35 -20.49
CA LEU A 49 18.84 -9.86 -19.95
C LEU A 49 18.89 -8.33 -19.85
N GLU A 50 18.00 -7.64 -20.52
CA GLU A 50 17.82 -6.20 -20.43
C GLU A 50 16.38 -5.88 -20.00
N PRO A 51 16.17 -5.31 -18.78
CA PRO A 51 17.16 -5.07 -17.74
C PRO A 51 17.64 -6.36 -17.04
N ALA A 52 18.83 -6.32 -16.45
CA ALA A 52 19.35 -7.40 -15.60
C ALA A 52 18.40 -7.68 -14.44
N LYS A 53 18.35 -8.95 -14.00
CA LYS A 53 17.47 -9.37 -12.90
C LYS A 53 18.22 -9.37 -11.57
N ILE A 54 17.53 -9.00 -10.49
CA ILE A 54 18.08 -9.05 -9.15
C ILE A 54 18.27 -10.52 -8.70
N ASN A 55 19.45 -10.82 -8.19
CA ASN A 55 19.75 -12.11 -7.60
C ASN A 55 19.44 -12.13 -6.10
N TRP A 56 18.25 -12.50 -5.74
CA TRP A 56 17.80 -12.62 -4.35
C TRP A 56 18.46 -13.74 -3.53
N ASN A 57 19.27 -14.60 -4.15
CA ASN A 57 20.02 -15.63 -3.43
C ASN A 57 21.29 -15.07 -2.78
N THR A 58 21.81 -13.96 -3.28
CA THR A 58 22.96 -13.28 -2.71
C THR A 58 22.54 -12.41 -1.52
N LYS A 59 23.23 -12.56 -0.41
CA LYS A 59 22.96 -11.73 0.77
C LYS A 59 23.76 -10.42 0.71
N ILE A 60 23.08 -9.32 0.98
CA ILE A 60 23.74 -8.00 1.12
C ILE A 60 24.57 -7.99 2.41
N ARG A 61 25.88 -7.76 2.28
CA ARG A 61 26.81 -7.70 3.41
C ARG A 61 26.91 -6.28 3.95
N TRP A 62 25.87 -5.81 4.62
CA TRP A 62 25.76 -4.43 5.14
C TRP A 62 26.94 -3.97 6.03
N ASN A 63 27.72 -4.90 6.59
CA ASN A 63 28.87 -4.61 7.46
C ASN A 63 30.21 -4.63 6.72
N ASP A 64 30.23 -5.04 5.45
CA ASP A 64 31.42 -5.00 4.62
C ASP A 64 31.78 -3.55 4.31
N GLN A 65 33.08 -3.22 4.34
CA GLN A 65 33.53 -1.84 4.20
C GLN A 65 33.26 -1.32 2.77
N GLU A 66 33.60 -2.11 1.76
CA GLU A 66 33.39 -1.74 0.35
C GLU A 66 31.90 -1.53 0.04
N VAL A 67 31.05 -2.48 0.47
CA VAL A 67 29.59 -2.38 0.33
C VAL A 67 29.04 -1.15 1.04
N ARG A 68 29.58 -0.85 2.24
CA ARG A 68 29.15 0.34 3.00
C ARG A 68 29.50 1.64 2.31
N GLU A 69 30.69 1.76 1.75
CA GLU A 69 31.14 2.98 1.07
C GLU A 69 30.27 3.24 -0.17
N ILE A 70 30.02 2.22 -1.00
CA ILE A 70 29.16 2.33 -2.16
C ILE A 70 27.72 2.71 -1.78
N LEU A 71 27.13 2.00 -0.82
CA LEU A 71 25.75 2.26 -0.42
C LEU A 71 25.59 3.57 0.35
N GLU A 72 26.64 4.07 1.02
CA GLU A 72 26.58 5.34 1.75
C GLU A 72 26.41 6.54 0.81
N GLU A 73 27.06 6.51 -0.33
CA GLU A 73 26.93 7.56 -1.33
C GLU A 73 25.53 7.55 -1.98
N GLU A 74 25.03 6.36 -2.27
CA GLU A 74 23.83 6.20 -3.08
C GLU A 74 22.53 6.09 -2.28
N MET A 75 22.54 5.53 -1.07
CA MET A 75 21.31 5.21 -0.31
C MET A 75 21.11 5.99 0.97
N TYR A 76 22.14 6.66 1.49
CA TYR A 76 22.03 7.35 2.75
C TYR A 76 21.88 8.86 2.58
N LEU A 77 21.35 9.52 3.61
CA LEU A 77 21.30 10.96 3.68
C LEU A 77 22.73 11.57 3.64
N PRO A 78 22.94 12.67 2.93
CA PRO A 78 24.19 13.38 2.94
C PRO A 78 24.50 13.89 4.36
N GLU A 79 25.76 14.04 4.71
CA GLU A 79 26.19 14.36 6.08
C GLU A 79 25.51 15.61 6.67
N HIS A 80 25.26 16.62 5.85
CA HIS A 80 24.64 17.89 6.27
C HIS A 80 23.13 17.76 6.60
N GLU A 81 22.46 16.68 6.14
CA GLU A 81 21.07 16.40 6.46
C GLU A 81 20.92 15.43 7.64
N ARG A 82 22.01 14.81 8.11
CA ARG A 82 21.98 13.80 9.18
C ARG A 82 21.73 14.40 10.54
N LEU A 83 20.71 13.92 11.23
CA LEU A 83 20.47 14.30 12.62
C LEU A 83 21.57 13.73 13.54
N ASN A 84 22.31 14.62 14.21
CA ASN A 84 23.42 14.26 15.11
C ASN A 84 24.47 13.31 14.47
N GLY A 85 24.72 13.42 13.16
CA GLY A 85 25.67 12.59 12.43
C GLY A 85 25.27 11.10 12.29
N ARG A 86 24.03 10.75 12.62
CA ARG A 86 23.55 9.37 12.49
C ARG A 86 23.41 9.00 11.01
N ARG A 87 23.90 7.83 10.67
CA ARG A 87 23.67 7.26 9.33
C ARG A 87 22.20 6.83 9.21
N GLU A 88 21.48 7.48 8.35
CA GLU A 88 20.07 7.20 8.07
C GLU A 88 19.88 7.06 6.56
N PHE A 89 19.06 6.09 6.16
CA PHE A 89 18.73 5.91 4.76
C PHE A 89 17.91 7.09 4.24
N ASP A 90 18.18 7.50 3.01
CA ASP A 90 17.35 8.48 2.30
C ASP A 90 16.08 7.79 1.78
N THR A 91 15.03 7.86 2.55
CA THR A 91 13.75 7.22 2.23
C THR A 91 13.06 7.81 1.01
N ARG A 92 13.48 9.01 0.55
CA ARG A 92 13.00 9.66 -0.69
C ARG A 92 13.38 8.84 -1.92
N LYS A 93 14.47 8.06 -1.82
CA LYS A 93 14.96 7.17 -2.89
C LYS A 93 14.21 5.84 -2.97
N TYR A 94 13.33 5.52 -2.01
CA TYR A 94 12.56 4.29 -2.01
C TYR A 94 11.39 4.39 -2.99
N VAL A 95 11.70 4.19 -4.27
CA VAL A 95 10.74 4.26 -5.36
C VAL A 95 10.47 2.85 -5.89
N TYR A 96 9.21 2.47 -5.91
CA TYR A 96 8.75 1.25 -6.53
C TYR A 96 8.18 1.53 -7.92
N LYS A 97 8.64 0.78 -8.91
CA LYS A 97 8.21 0.89 -10.30
C LYS A 97 7.37 -0.32 -10.69
N TYR A 98 6.24 -0.08 -11.32
CA TYR A 98 5.40 -1.13 -11.85
C TYR A 98 4.72 -0.71 -13.15
N GLN A 99 4.38 -1.71 -13.97
CA GLN A 99 3.72 -1.48 -15.24
C GLN A 99 2.20 -1.57 -15.10
N VAL A 100 1.50 -0.66 -15.76
CA VAL A 100 0.03 -0.63 -15.86
C VAL A 100 -0.36 -0.70 -17.33
N LEU A 101 -1.27 -1.62 -17.65
CA LEU A 101 -1.85 -1.71 -18.99
C LEU A 101 -3.10 -0.82 -19.08
N ASP A 102 -3.10 0.15 -19.99
CA ASP A 102 -4.31 0.88 -20.38
C ASP A 102 -5.25 -0.05 -21.17
N VAL A 103 -6.07 -0.81 -20.44
CA VAL A 103 -7.01 -1.77 -21.02
C VAL A 103 -8.06 -1.07 -21.88
N GLN A 104 -8.52 0.12 -21.50
CA GLN A 104 -9.52 0.89 -22.23
C GLN A 104 -8.95 1.42 -23.55
N GLY A 105 -7.74 1.97 -23.51
CA GLY A 105 -7.02 2.40 -24.69
C GLY A 105 -6.74 1.23 -25.64
N ALA A 106 -6.24 0.12 -25.10
CA ALA A 106 -5.96 -1.09 -25.86
C ALA A 106 -7.23 -1.75 -26.46
N ALA A 107 -8.39 -1.61 -25.81
CA ALA A 107 -9.67 -2.11 -26.29
C ALA A 107 -10.30 -1.18 -27.35
N SER A 108 -10.03 0.12 -27.33
CA SER A 108 -10.59 1.10 -28.26
C SER A 108 -10.07 0.91 -29.67
N LYS A 109 -11.00 0.73 -30.65
CA LYS A 109 -10.65 0.59 -32.06
C LYS A 109 -9.91 1.82 -32.59
N SER A 110 -10.38 3.02 -32.27
CA SER A 110 -9.79 4.28 -32.72
C SER A 110 -8.37 4.51 -32.19
N LYS A 111 -8.08 4.08 -30.97
CA LYS A 111 -6.73 4.20 -30.39
C LYS A 111 -5.78 3.12 -30.89
N ARG A 112 -6.28 1.97 -31.33
CA ARG A 112 -5.46 0.90 -31.94
C ARG A 112 -5.08 1.16 -33.39
N GLU A 113 -5.88 1.97 -34.11
CA GLU A 113 -5.61 2.37 -35.49
C GLU A 113 -4.67 3.58 -35.47
N GLY A 114 -3.52 3.51 -36.13
CA GLY A 114 -2.61 4.66 -36.27
C GLY A 114 -1.12 4.38 -36.02
N GLY A 115 -0.73 3.13 -35.79
CA GLY A 115 0.69 2.74 -35.80
C GLY A 115 1.28 2.69 -37.23
N ALA A 116 2.60 2.63 -37.35
CA ALA A 116 3.33 2.57 -38.63
C ALA A 116 2.87 1.40 -39.53
N THR A 117 2.29 0.35 -38.97
CA THR A 117 1.72 -0.82 -39.68
C THR A 117 0.19 -0.81 -39.72
N GLY A 118 -0.48 0.32 -39.36
CA GLY A 118 -1.92 0.42 -39.27
C GLY A 118 -2.53 -0.13 -37.96
N LYS A 119 -1.75 -0.79 -37.12
CA LYS A 119 -2.16 -1.24 -35.77
C LYS A 119 -1.05 -0.92 -34.79
N ARG A 120 -1.43 -0.40 -33.61
CA ARG A 120 -0.46 -0.21 -32.51
C ARG A 120 -0.19 -1.54 -31.81
N ASP A 121 1.04 -1.74 -31.38
CA ASP A 121 1.40 -2.88 -30.56
C ASP A 121 0.81 -2.72 -29.14
N ARG A 122 0.60 -3.83 -28.44
CA ARG A 122 0.11 -3.82 -27.05
C ARG A 122 1.08 -3.17 -26.08
N SER A 123 2.37 -3.22 -26.38
CA SER A 123 3.43 -2.55 -25.61
C SER A 123 3.24 -1.03 -25.54
N GLU A 124 2.65 -0.40 -26.56
CA GLU A 124 2.36 1.04 -26.57
C GLU A 124 1.29 1.48 -25.56
N PHE A 125 0.54 0.52 -25.01
CA PHE A 125 -0.47 0.76 -23.95
C PHE A 125 0.04 0.41 -22.56
N LEU A 126 1.31 0.03 -22.44
CA LEU A 126 1.96 -0.16 -21.14
C LEU A 126 2.56 1.17 -20.70
N SER A 127 2.18 1.62 -19.51
CA SER A 127 2.80 2.76 -18.84
C SER A 127 3.54 2.28 -17.61
N GLU A 128 4.70 2.85 -17.35
CA GLU A 128 5.43 2.66 -16.10
C GLU A 128 4.99 3.71 -15.09
N VAL A 129 4.69 3.25 -13.89
CA VAL A 129 4.30 4.11 -12.77
C VAL A 129 5.36 3.99 -11.69
N GLU A 130 5.88 5.15 -11.28
CA GLU A 130 6.86 5.27 -10.20
C GLU A 130 6.18 5.83 -8.96
N VAL A 131 6.36 5.18 -7.82
CA VAL A 131 5.76 5.60 -6.55
C VAL A 131 6.81 5.59 -5.45
N SER A 132 6.99 6.74 -4.78
CA SER A 132 7.71 6.78 -3.51
C SER A 132 6.86 6.09 -2.46
N ILE A 133 7.39 5.00 -1.88
CA ILE A 133 6.59 4.07 -1.07
C ILE A 133 6.69 4.32 0.43
N PHE A 134 7.57 5.20 0.86
CA PHE A 134 7.78 5.42 2.29
C PHE A 134 6.59 6.18 2.88
N PRO A 135 5.99 5.69 4.00
CA PRO A 135 4.86 6.35 4.64
C PRO A 135 5.21 7.75 5.15
N ASP A 136 4.23 8.63 5.20
CA ASP A 136 4.39 9.91 5.90
C ASP A 136 4.41 9.67 7.42
N THR A 137 5.60 9.64 7.98
CA THR A 137 5.81 9.46 9.43
C THR A 137 5.46 10.68 10.26
N LEU A 138 5.21 11.83 9.61
CA LEU A 138 4.82 13.07 10.27
C LEU A 138 3.29 13.19 10.43
N THR A 139 2.52 12.24 9.94
CA THR A 139 1.04 12.21 10.04
C THR A 139 0.54 12.50 11.44
N TRP A 140 1.17 11.93 12.47
CA TRP A 140 0.78 12.14 13.87
C TRP A 140 1.02 13.56 14.38
N ILE A 141 1.96 14.31 13.81
CA ILE A 141 2.28 15.67 14.21
C ILE A 141 1.17 16.64 13.79
N HIS A 142 0.52 16.40 12.66
CA HIS A 142 -0.59 17.23 12.20
C HIS A 142 -1.75 17.22 13.18
N ASP A 143 -2.10 16.06 13.71
CA ASP A 143 -3.23 15.89 14.64
C ASP A 143 -2.83 16.12 16.10
N TYR A 144 -1.57 15.87 16.46
CA TYR A 144 -1.05 15.88 17.84
C TYR A 144 0.22 16.75 17.94
N ALA A 145 0.12 18.01 17.58
CA ALA A 145 1.25 18.96 17.49
C ALA A 145 2.10 19.11 18.77
N TYR A 146 1.56 18.75 19.94
CA TYR A 146 2.26 18.82 21.23
C TYR A 146 2.90 17.50 21.67
N SER A 147 2.81 16.45 20.87
CA SER A 147 3.21 15.08 21.24
C SER A 147 4.50 14.62 20.57
N PHE A 148 5.48 15.51 20.34
CA PHE A 148 6.72 15.21 19.60
C PHE A 148 7.55 14.04 20.16
N ASN A 149 7.49 13.79 21.48
CA ASN A 149 8.23 12.72 22.14
C ASN A 149 7.36 11.47 22.40
N ASP A 150 6.09 11.50 22.01
CA ASP A 150 5.20 10.36 22.13
C ASP A 150 5.72 9.22 21.22
N PRO A 151 5.80 7.96 21.68
CA PRO A 151 6.19 6.80 20.86
C PRO A 151 5.40 6.68 19.57
N TYR A 152 4.11 6.98 19.57
CA TYR A 152 3.28 7.03 18.36
C TYR A 152 3.77 8.06 17.34
N THR A 153 4.20 9.22 17.77
CA THR A 153 4.67 10.27 16.87
C THR A 153 6.05 9.95 16.31
N LYS A 154 6.92 9.35 17.12
CA LYS A 154 8.35 9.19 16.78
C LYS A 154 8.68 7.88 16.10
N ASN A 155 8.07 6.79 16.53
CA ASN A 155 8.50 5.44 16.17
C ASN A 155 7.36 4.53 15.70
N TYR A 156 6.16 5.03 15.44
CA TYR A 156 4.99 4.22 15.14
C TYR A 156 5.23 3.22 14.01
N PHE A 157 5.86 3.65 12.92
CA PHE A 157 6.10 2.78 11.78
C PHE A 157 7.24 1.78 12.02
N PHE A 158 8.24 2.12 12.84
CA PHE A 158 9.48 1.32 12.94
C PHE A 158 9.56 0.42 14.15
N HIS A 159 8.89 0.77 15.25
CA HIS A 159 9.07 0.04 16.50
C HIS A 159 8.21 -1.22 16.52
N SER A 160 8.83 -2.35 16.92
CA SER A 160 8.18 -3.67 16.97
C SER A 160 6.92 -3.75 17.84
N ALA A 161 6.79 -2.86 18.83
CA ALA A 161 5.56 -2.77 19.63
C ALA A 161 4.32 -2.41 18.82
N PHE A 162 4.50 -1.79 17.64
CA PHE A 162 3.42 -1.41 16.72
C PHE A 162 3.35 -2.29 15.47
N ASP A 163 3.97 -3.48 15.51
CA ASP A 163 3.99 -4.39 14.37
C ASP A 163 2.57 -4.77 13.90
N ASP A 164 1.70 -5.09 14.84
CA ASP A 164 0.31 -5.50 14.59
C ASP A 164 -0.68 -4.33 14.60
N TYR A 165 -0.22 -3.10 14.57
CA TYR A 165 -1.06 -1.91 14.43
C TYR A 165 -1.22 -1.54 12.96
N PRO A 166 -2.36 -0.93 12.56
CA PRO A 166 -2.58 -0.56 11.17
C PRO A 166 -1.54 0.44 10.67
N VAL A 167 -1.10 0.30 9.44
CA VAL A 167 -0.20 1.28 8.83
C VAL A 167 -0.97 2.58 8.55
N VAL A 168 -0.37 3.73 8.92
CA VAL A 168 -0.93 5.07 8.69
C VAL A 168 0.05 5.94 7.89
N GLY A 169 -0.44 7.06 7.37
CA GLY A 169 0.38 7.96 6.55
C GLY A 169 0.61 7.45 5.12
N ILE A 170 -0.26 6.56 4.65
CA ILE A 170 -0.21 5.98 3.30
C ILE A 170 -1.19 6.71 2.39
N ASN A 171 -0.71 7.20 1.25
CA ASN A 171 -1.58 7.73 0.21
C ASN A 171 -2.11 6.64 -0.73
N TRP A 172 -3.11 6.99 -1.54
CA TRP A 172 -3.77 6.04 -2.45
C TRP A 172 -2.82 5.37 -3.46
N LYS A 173 -1.83 6.12 -3.98
CA LYS A 173 -0.83 5.58 -4.91
C LYS A 173 0.07 4.55 -4.22
N GLN A 174 0.46 4.81 -2.97
CA GLN A 174 1.25 3.90 -2.15
C GLN A 174 0.49 2.63 -1.81
N ALA A 175 -0.79 2.76 -1.42
CA ALA A 175 -1.65 1.60 -1.17
C ALA A 175 -1.81 0.74 -2.43
N THR A 176 -2.03 1.37 -3.61
CA THR A 176 -2.10 0.66 -4.88
C THR A 176 -0.77 -0.03 -5.23
N ALA A 177 0.36 0.64 -5.04
CA ALA A 177 1.69 0.06 -5.27
C ALA A 177 1.94 -1.18 -4.39
N PHE A 178 1.52 -1.12 -3.11
CA PHE A 178 1.59 -2.27 -2.20
C PHE A 178 0.80 -3.48 -2.72
N THR A 179 -0.42 -3.28 -3.23
CA THR A 179 -1.22 -4.40 -3.78
C THR A 179 -0.55 -5.03 -5.00
N LYS A 180 0.07 -4.22 -5.87
CA LYS A 180 0.83 -4.71 -7.04
C LYS A 180 2.06 -5.52 -6.62
N TRP A 181 2.84 -5.01 -5.67
CA TRP A 181 3.98 -5.73 -5.10
C TRP A 181 3.55 -7.05 -4.46
N ARG A 182 2.50 -7.04 -3.62
CA ARG A 182 1.96 -8.25 -2.97
C ARG A 182 1.54 -9.30 -4.00
N THR A 183 0.88 -8.88 -5.08
CA THR A 183 0.52 -9.75 -6.21
C THR A 183 1.76 -10.40 -6.82
N GLN A 184 2.79 -9.60 -7.09
CA GLN A 184 4.04 -10.08 -7.68
C GLN A 184 4.71 -11.12 -6.77
N MET A 185 4.83 -10.84 -5.47
CA MET A 185 5.45 -11.73 -4.49
C MET A 185 4.68 -13.04 -4.35
N MET A 186 3.36 -12.98 -4.17
CA MET A 186 2.51 -14.16 -4.05
C MET A 186 2.57 -15.02 -5.31
N ASN A 187 2.46 -14.43 -6.48
CA ASN A 187 2.49 -15.17 -7.73
C ASN A 187 3.88 -15.74 -8.05
N ALA A 188 4.96 -15.07 -7.64
CA ALA A 188 6.30 -15.63 -7.72
C ALA A 188 6.46 -16.87 -6.83
N PHE A 189 5.95 -16.81 -5.61
CA PHE A 189 5.93 -17.95 -4.68
C PHE A 189 5.10 -19.10 -5.23
N LEU A 190 3.87 -18.86 -5.70
CA LEU A 190 2.98 -19.87 -6.26
C LEU A 190 3.60 -20.59 -7.48
N ARG A 191 4.24 -19.83 -8.37
CA ARG A 191 4.98 -20.44 -9.51
C ARG A 191 6.11 -21.35 -9.04
N LYS A 192 6.85 -20.93 -8.00
CA LYS A 192 7.94 -21.74 -7.41
C LYS A 192 7.44 -23.09 -6.88
N ILE A 193 6.26 -23.12 -6.26
CA ILE A 193 5.63 -24.34 -5.74
C ILE A 193 4.68 -25.02 -6.75
N LYS A 194 4.68 -24.56 -8.00
CA LYS A 194 3.87 -25.08 -9.12
C LYS A 194 2.35 -25.07 -8.84
N GLN A 195 1.88 -24.04 -8.13
CA GLN A 195 0.46 -23.78 -7.91
C GLN A 195 -0.05 -22.73 -8.91
N PRO A 196 -1.36 -22.73 -9.21
CA PRO A 196 -1.99 -21.72 -10.05
C PRO A 196 -1.77 -20.33 -9.46
N VAL A 197 -1.51 -19.33 -10.34
CA VAL A 197 -1.40 -17.94 -9.94
C VAL A 197 -2.77 -17.38 -9.52
N LEU A 198 -2.76 -16.47 -8.57
CA LEU A 198 -3.96 -15.75 -8.12
C LEU A 198 -4.21 -14.52 -8.99
N PRO A 199 -5.47 -14.05 -9.07
CA PRO A 199 -5.79 -12.73 -9.56
C PRO A 199 -5.02 -11.65 -8.79
N GLU A 200 -4.97 -10.44 -9.37
CA GLU A 200 -4.29 -9.32 -8.73
C GLU A 200 -4.98 -8.91 -7.42
N PHE A 201 -4.18 -8.70 -6.38
CA PHE A 201 -4.61 -7.93 -5.22
C PHE A 201 -4.89 -6.49 -5.65
N ARG A 202 -5.95 -5.91 -5.13
CA ARG A 202 -6.35 -4.54 -5.42
C ARG A 202 -7.08 -3.94 -4.22
N LEU A 203 -7.21 -2.64 -4.21
CA LEU A 203 -8.10 -1.98 -3.27
C LEU A 203 -9.56 -2.41 -3.55
N PRO A 204 -10.39 -2.56 -2.51
CA PRO A 204 -11.80 -2.84 -2.69
C PRO A 204 -12.50 -1.67 -3.39
N THR A 205 -13.58 -1.94 -4.09
CA THR A 205 -14.51 -0.87 -4.47
C THR A 205 -15.30 -0.43 -3.24
N GLU A 206 -15.90 0.74 -3.32
CA GLU A 206 -16.73 1.27 -2.23
C GLU A 206 -17.91 0.33 -1.92
N SER A 207 -18.55 -0.22 -2.96
CA SER A 207 -19.64 -1.19 -2.82
C SER A 207 -19.16 -2.52 -2.22
N GLU A 208 -17.99 -3.01 -2.60
CA GLU A 208 -17.40 -4.22 -2.02
C GLU A 208 -17.09 -4.02 -0.53
N TRP A 209 -16.49 -2.87 -0.18
CA TRP A 209 -16.17 -2.53 1.20
C TRP A 209 -17.44 -2.45 2.06
N GLU A 210 -18.49 -1.75 1.56
CA GLU A 210 -19.76 -1.64 2.28
C GLU A 210 -20.44 -3.01 2.46
N TYR A 211 -20.46 -3.84 1.42
CA TYR A 211 -20.99 -5.20 1.52
C TYR A 211 -20.22 -6.02 2.56
N ALA A 212 -18.90 -5.94 2.52
CA ALA A 212 -18.01 -6.65 3.45
C ALA A 212 -18.23 -6.17 4.90
N SER A 213 -18.34 -4.86 5.11
CA SER A 213 -18.53 -4.27 6.45
C SER A 213 -19.83 -4.70 7.10
N ARG A 214 -20.90 -4.87 6.34
CA ARG A 214 -22.21 -5.32 6.84
C ARG A 214 -22.22 -6.75 7.36
N GLY A 215 -21.26 -7.58 6.97
CA GLY A 215 -21.11 -8.95 7.50
C GLY A 215 -22.35 -9.83 7.31
N GLY A 216 -23.15 -9.60 6.25
CA GLY A 216 -24.40 -10.32 5.96
C GLY A 216 -25.65 -9.75 6.63
N LEU A 217 -25.54 -8.58 7.26
CA LEU A 217 -26.68 -7.90 7.89
C LEU A 217 -27.26 -6.86 6.94
N ASP A 218 -28.52 -7.02 6.56
CA ASP A 218 -29.21 -6.07 5.69
C ASP A 218 -29.49 -4.76 6.44
N PHE A 219 -29.14 -3.64 5.81
CA PHE A 219 -29.39 -2.28 6.31
C PHE A 219 -28.87 -1.98 7.72
N SER A 220 -27.90 -2.76 8.21
CA SER A 220 -27.28 -2.49 9.51
C SER A 220 -26.38 -1.25 9.47
N PRO A 221 -26.48 -0.32 10.44
CA PRO A 221 -25.61 0.82 10.53
C PRO A 221 -24.18 0.46 10.98
N TYR A 222 -23.99 -0.70 11.63
CA TYR A 222 -22.71 -1.16 12.15
C TYR A 222 -22.47 -2.64 11.83
N PRO A 223 -21.18 -3.07 11.78
CA PRO A 223 -20.81 -4.46 11.48
C PRO A 223 -21.40 -5.52 12.42
N TRP A 224 -21.71 -5.15 13.65
CA TRP A 224 -22.26 -6.03 14.70
C TRP A 224 -23.79 -6.03 14.76
N GLY A 225 -24.47 -5.23 13.95
CA GLY A 225 -25.92 -5.06 13.99
C GLY A 225 -26.38 -4.10 15.10
N GLY A 226 -27.56 -3.57 14.95
CA GLY A 226 -28.18 -2.65 15.92
C GLY A 226 -27.56 -1.24 15.91
N PRO A 227 -28.19 -0.29 16.63
CA PRO A 227 -27.82 1.12 16.60
C PRO A 227 -26.80 1.54 17.68
N TYR A 228 -26.37 0.62 18.54
CA TYR A 228 -25.56 0.95 19.72
C TYR A 228 -24.08 0.64 19.48
N THR A 229 -23.22 1.52 19.95
CA THR A 229 -21.75 1.37 19.92
C THR A 229 -21.21 0.57 21.10
N ARG A 230 -22.09 0.13 22.01
CA ARG A 230 -21.73 -0.68 23.18
C ARG A 230 -22.56 -1.96 23.22
N ASN A 231 -21.97 -3.02 23.78
CA ASN A 231 -22.68 -4.26 24.05
C ASN A 231 -23.53 -4.14 25.36
N LEU A 232 -24.27 -5.20 25.67
CA LEU A 232 -25.12 -5.25 26.88
C LEU A 232 -24.34 -5.14 28.20
N LYS A 233 -23.02 -5.39 28.19
CA LYS A 233 -22.13 -5.24 29.33
C LYS A 233 -21.55 -3.82 29.44
N GLY A 234 -21.89 -2.92 28.50
CA GLY A 234 -21.41 -1.55 28.46
C GLY A 234 -20.03 -1.37 27.80
N CYS A 235 -19.41 -2.44 27.28
CA CYS A 235 -18.14 -2.36 26.58
C CYS A 235 -18.34 -1.82 25.15
N PHE A 236 -17.43 -0.98 24.69
CA PHE A 236 -17.40 -0.50 23.31
C PHE A 236 -17.09 -1.65 22.32
N LEU A 237 -17.59 -1.53 21.11
CA LEU A 237 -17.50 -2.55 20.06
C LEU A 237 -16.52 -2.18 18.93
N ALA A 238 -15.94 -0.98 18.98
CA ALA A 238 -14.96 -0.50 18.04
C ALA A 238 -14.08 0.59 18.67
N ASN A 239 -12.95 0.88 18.06
CA ASN A 239 -12.08 2.01 18.40
C ASN A 239 -12.52 3.25 17.61
N PHE A 240 -13.08 4.23 18.28
CA PHE A 240 -13.50 5.50 17.70
C PHE A 240 -13.39 6.60 18.78
N LYS A 241 -13.60 7.86 18.40
CA LYS A 241 -13.60 8.95 19.38
C LYS A 241 -14.87 8.92 20.22
N PRO A 242 -14.82 8.45 21.48
CA PRO A 242 -16.00 8.38 22.36
C PRO A 242 -16.52 9.77 22.76
N LEU A 243 -17.41 9.80 23.72
CA LEU A 243 -17.96 11.06 24.25
C LEU A 243 -16.89 11.99 24.80
N ARG A 244 -17.12 13.29 24.66
CA ARG A 244 -16.25 14.36 25.12
C ARG A 244 -15.84 14.17 26.59
N GLY A 245 -14.55 14.21 26.87
CA GLY A 245 -13.98 14.10 28.22
C GLY A 245 -13.34 12.75 28.56
N ASN A 246 -13.70 11.64 27.90
CA ASN A 246 -13.03 10.36 28.07
C ASN A 246 -12.78 9.70 26.71
N TYR A 247 -11.68 10.08 26.07
CA TYR A 247 -11.31 9.61 24.74
C TYR A 247 -10.68 8.21 24.70
N THR A 248 -10.45 7.62 25.87
CA THR A 248 -9.87 6.27 26.00
C THR A 248 -10.89 5.23 26.49
N ALA A 249 -12.16 5.61 26.55
CA ALA A 249 -13.20 4.74 27.09
C ALA A 249 -13.46 3.48 26.25
N ASP A 250 -13.08 3.51 24.97
CA ASP A 250 -13.16 2.40 24.03
C ASP A 250 -11.90 1.51 24.03
N GLY A 251 -10.84 1.88 24.74
CA GLY A 251 -9.62 1.11 24.86
C GLY A 251 -8.41 1.75 24.19
N GLY A 252 -8.58 2.78 23.33
CA GLY A 252 -7.50 3.47 22.64
C GLY A 252 -7.67 4.98 22.63
N LEU A 253 -6.56 5.72 22.71
CA LEU A 253 -6.54 7.18 22.47
C LEU A 253 -6.37 7.50 20.99
N LYS A 254 -5.68 6.63 20.27
CA LYS A 254 -5.32 6.67 18.86
C LYS A 254 -5.63 5.32 18.23
N THR A 255 -4.89 4.90 17.22
CA THR A 255 -4.99 3.54 16.67
C THR A 255 -4.69 2.49 17.74
N ILE A 256 -5.31 1.34 17.60
CA ILE A 256 -5.03 0.16 18.41
C ILE A 256 -4.60 -0.99 17.51
N ARG A 257 -4.16 -2.07 18.14
CA ARG A 257 -3.79 -3.30 17.44
C ARG A 257 -4.99 -3.82 16.64
N THR A 258 -4.74 -4.28 15.41
CA THR A 258 -5.78 -4.92 14.59
C THR A 258 -6.38 -6.13 15.27
N ALA A 259 -7.61 -6.48 14.94
CA ALA A 259 -8.36 -7.59 15.53
C ALA A 259 -8.54 -7.49 17.06
N SER A 260 -8.55 -6.28 17.62
CA SER A 260 -8.78 -6.07 19.05
C SER A 260 -10.26 -6.23 19.47
N TYR A 261 -11.17 -6.12 18.52
CA TYR A 261 -12.61 -6.31 18.70
C TYR A 261 -13.11 -7.57 18.00
N ASN A 262 -14.37 -7.92 18.22
CA ASN A 262 -14.97 -9.08 17.56
C ASN A 262 -15.17 -8.81 16.06
N PRO A 263 -14.94 -9.83 15.21
CA PRO A 263 -15.20 -9.71 13.78
C PRO A 263 -16.71 -9.64 13.48
N ASN A 264 -17.01 -9.16 12.27
CA ASN A 264 -18.38 -9.21 11.75
C ASN A 264 -18.77 -10.63 11.30
N GLY A 265 -19.99 -10.78 10.72
CA GLY A 265 -20.51 -12.09 10.30
C GLY A 265 -19.74 -12.77 9.16
N PHE A 266 -18.85 -12.06 8.47
CA PHE A 266 -17.95 -12.61 7.45
C PHE A 266 -16.53 -12.91 7.99
N GLY A 267 -16.27 -12.65 9.27
CA GLY A 267 -14.97 -12.86 9.88
C GLY A 267 -14.01 -11.68 9.72
N LEU A 268 -14.49 -10.52 9.27
CA LEU A 268 -13.68 -9.32 9.07
C LEU A 268 -13.65 -8.47 10.34
N TYR A 269 -12.47 -8.01 10.71
CA TYR A 269 -12.21 -7.17 11.87
C TYR A 269 -12.15 -5.69 11.46
N ASP A 270 -12.30 -4.84 12.45
CA ASP A 270 -12.04 -3.39 12.40
C ASP A 270 -12.82 -2.63 11.29
N MET A 271 -13.90 -3.25 10.77
CA MET A 271 -14.77 -2.67 9.74
C MET A 271 -15.59 -1.45 10.25
N ALA A 272 -15.31 -0.96 11.44
CA ALA A 272 -15.83 0.27 12.00
C ALA A 272 -14.82 0.86 12.97
N GLY A 273 -14.27 2.02 12.64
CA GLY A 273 -13.29 2.73 13.46
C GLY A 273 -11.84 2.32 13.16
N ASN A 274 -10.96 2.54 14.11
CA ASN A 274 -9.51 2.39 14.08
C ASN A 274 -8.83 3.32 13.06
N VAL A 275 -8.79 2.99 11.76
CA VAL A 275 -8.30 3.89 10.70
C VAL A 275 -9.27 3.99 9.54
N ALA A 276 -9.14 5.06 8.76
CA ALA A 276 -9.86 5.20 7.50
C ALA A 276 -9.13 4.43 6.39
N GLU A 277 -9.89 3.73 5.54
CA GLU A 277 -9.38 2.85 4.52
C GLU A 277 -9.60 3.38 3.11
N TRP A 278 -8.59 3.23 2.25
CA TRP A 278 -8.68 3.59 0.84
C TRP A 278 -9.53 2.60 0.04
N THR A 279 -10.43 3.13 -0.78
CA THR A 279 -11.11 2.35 -1.82
C THR A 279 -10.56 2.67 -3.21
N SER A 280 -10.92 1.87 -4.20
CA SER A 280 -10.51 2.11 -5.60
C SER A 280 -11.31 3.23 -6.28
N ASN A 281 -12.44 3.64 -5.70
CA ASN A 281 -13.34 4.62 -6.28
C ASN A 281 -12.75 6.03 -6.30
N ALA A 282 -13.06 6.77 -7.36
CA ALA A 282 -12.90 8.21 -7.35
C ALA A 282 -14.03 8.85 -6.54
N TYR A 283 -13.72 9.94 -5.83
CA TYR A 283 -14.72 10.67 -5.06
C TYR A 283 -15.38 11.75 -5.91
N ASP A 284 -16.70 11.66 -6.03
CA ASP A 284 -17.55 12.70 -6.61
C ASP A 284 -18.83 12.83 -5.77
N GLU A 285 -19.14 14.04 -5.32
CA GLU A 285 -20.28 14.32 -4.44
C GLU A 285 -21.62 13.96 -5.07
N SER A 286 -21.69 14.00 -6.41
CA SER A 286 -22.88 13.70 -7.18
C SER A 286 -22.91 12.30 -7.79
N ALA A 287 -21.91 11.45 -7.50
CA ALA A 287 -21.78 10.13 -8.10
C ALA A 287 -23.07 9.31 -8.03
N PHE A 288 -23.76 9.32 -6.90
CA PHE A 288 -25.03 8.61 -6.72
C PHE A 288 -26.19 9.13 -7.60
N SER A 289 -26.09 10.36 -8.11
CA SER A 289 -27.14 10.95 -8.93
C SER A 289 -27.12 10.46 -10.38
N TYR A 290 -25.96 9.99 -10.86
CA TYR A 290 -25.76 9.55 -12.24
C TYR A 290 -25.25 8.12 -12.37
N SER A 291 -24.86 7.46 -11.27
CA SER A 291 -24.48 6.06 -11.27
C SER A 291 -25.69 5.17 -11.49
N HIS A 292 -25.48 4.04 -12.15
CA HIS A 292 -26.52 3.05 -12.35
C HIS A 292 -26.67 2.15 -11.12
N ASP A 293 -27.90 1.78 -10.73
CA ASP A 293 -28.20 0.94 -9.57
C ASP A 293 -27.44 -0.41 -9.55
N MET A 294 -27.08 -0.92 -10.72
CA MET A 294 -26.32 -2.17 -10.85
C MET A 294 -24.81 -1.99 -10.78
N ASN A 295 -24.30 -0.76 -10.91
CA ASN A 295 -22.90 -0.42 -10.78
C ASN A 295 -22.76 1.00 -10.26
N MET A 296 -22.70 1.13 -8.95
CA MET A 296 -22.60 2.41 -8.26
C MET A 296 -21.15 2.88 -8.10
N ASP A 297 -20.18 2.02 -8.45
CA ASP A 297 -18.78 2.33 -8.29
C ASP A 297 -18.30 3.30 -9.37
N TYR A 298 -17.99 4.52 -8.96
CA TYR A 298 -17.44 5.55 -9.83
C TYR A 298 -15.93 5.45 -9.92
N HIS A 299 -15.43 5.23 -11.13
CA HIS A 299 -14.00 5.13 -11.40
C HIS A 299 -13.55 6.25 -12.33
N TYR A 300 -12.61 7.06 -11.86
CA TYR A 300 -11.93 8.05 -12.65
C TYR A 300 -10.43 8.01 -12.37
N ASN A 301 -9.65 7.88 -13.43
CA ASN A 301 -8.19 7.91 -13.37
C ASN A 301 -7.72 9.28 -13.81
N ALA A 302 -7.66 10.22 -12.85
CA ALA A 302 -7.20 11.57 -13.09
C ALA A 302 -5.74 11.58 -13.57
N SER A 303 -5.47 12.35 -14.62
CA SER A 303 -4.13 12.65 -15.09
C SER A 303 -3.42 13.63 -14.15
N GLU A 304 -2.13 13.84 -14.36
CA GLU A 304 -1.38 14.83 -13.57
C GLU A 304 -1.84 16.27 -13.86
N ASP A 305 -2.35 16.53 -15.05
CA ASP A 305 -2.85 17.84 -15.48
C ASP A 305 -4.28 18.14 -15.01
N ASP A 306 -5.00 17.12 -14.51
CA ASP A 306 -6.36 17.29 -14.04
C ASP A 306 -6.42 18.12 -12.75
N HIS A 307 -7.53 18.84 -12.58
CA HIS A 307 -7.77 19.65 -11.39
C HIS A 307 -7.78 18.76 -10.12
N ALA A 308 -7.26 19.27 -9.01
CA ALA A 308 -7.10 18.55 -7.74
C ALA A 308 -8.40 17.88 -7.25
N VAL A 309 -9.57 18.47 -7.54
CA VAL A 309 -10.89 17.92 -7.18
C VAL A 309 -11.12 16.56 -7.83
N LEU A 310 -10.69 16.38 -9.09
CA LEU A 310 -10.85 15.11 -9.83
C LEU A 310 -9.87 14.01 -9.37
N LYS A 311 -8.83 14.38 -8.62
CA LYS A 311 -7.84 13.44 -8.08
C LYS A 311 -8.27 12.82 -6.76
N ARG A 312 -9.38 13.28 -6.17
CA ARG A 312 -9.88 12.76 -4.90
C ARG A 312 -10.31 11.29 -5.03
N LYS A 313 -10.05 10.51 -3.99
CA LYS A 313 -10.44 9.11 -3.87
C LYS A 313 -11.34 8.92 -2.65
N SER A 314 -12.23 7.95 -2.73
CA SER A 314 -13.11 7.60 -1.60
C SER A 314 -12.34 6.87 -0.51
N ILE A 315 -12.70 7.17 0.73
CA ILE A 315 -12.24 6.47 1.95
C ILE A 315 -13.45 5.99 2.74
N ARG A 316 -13.25 4.94 3.50
CA ARG A 316 -14.25 4.35 4.40
C ARG A 316 -13.71 4.17 5.81
#